data_4aa7ccb38ed0ae9298c82e54c390a586
#
_entry.id   4aa7ccb38ed0ae9298c82e54c390a586
#
_cell.length_a   1.000
_cell.length_b   1.000
_cell.length_c   1.000
_cell.angle_alpha   90.00
_cell.angle_beta   90.00
_cell.angle_gamma   90.00
#
_symmetry.space_group_name_H-M   'P 1'
#
loop_
_entity.id
_entity.type
_entity.pdbx_description
1 polymer ?
#
loop_
_entity_poly.entity_id
_entity_poly.type
_entity_poly.pdbx_seq_one_letter_code
_entity_poly.pdbx_strand_id
1 'polypeptide(L)'
;LVNDPRLGQELLLCVPRALPGTNAERDAWTQDVLTGTRLKHPRIAEVLEVGVHEGWPFVACERAGGTLQERIQSGSPLTPQEVAQLTVDLLDGLAYAHEAGVAHRDLGLHSITLDQQGRAQLVGLAVGLEQLPPHQTARPTRNRQETREAAERDLLMVGLLMYRLLVNHPPLDEADLGHAAKRVGPEIVRLPWTTPHPVPDTLRAIVNRPTDRQQRQRYLNARTLLSALQGWIKTNSQEAGGPLLLLLDRLNSVGALPGRERTERALLGALSQETLRVDDFVDVVVKNPALVWEMLRSVNTARFQSRSADDGTTTLSRAIMLLGQEGLRKVISSVRPWPGVLGAQQSRANDGGAAALQALENELWLCCLAGHIARLMAPFSIHDEEAAVAAMSQRLGWLLVLYHFPEEAAQVQRLMQPGPPASAGGAPTPGMSLEAAAGAVLGINLDDLSAAVLKHWGLHERLIKGARPLPLNTPVRHPGTPEDTVRVVASLGNELASCARLPTEKQSAAIHQAYLRYVRPLQLTPKECVITMDHAMRLLEGRQTDPEVVAQRAAARAEAAAKAAAQAAELAGDTSAGPVSA
;
A
#
# COMPACT_ATOMS: atom_id res chain seq x y z
N LEU A 1 -28.26 29.37 13.45
CA LEU A 1 -27.63 30.11 14.56
C LEU A 1 -28.70 30.65 15.49
N VAL A 2 -28.50 30.53 16.78
CA VAL A 2 -29.35 31.12 17.81
C VAL A 2 -28.46 31.83 18.81
N ASN A 3 -28.97 32.89 19.43
CA ASN A 3 -28.26 33.59 20.49
C ASN A 3 -28.87 33.16 21.83
N ASP A 4 -28.03 32.66 22.75
CA ASP A 4 -28.45 32.42 24.13
C ASP A 4 -28.28 33.71 24.97
N PRO A 5 -29.36 34.38 25.35
CA PRO A 5 -29.26 35.64 26.07
C PRO A 5 -28.71 35.44 27.52
N ARG A 6 -28.70 34.21 28.05
CA ARG A 6 -28.19 33.92 29.37
C ARG A 6 -26.68 33.77 29.39
N LEU A 7 -26.14 33.11 28.32
CA LEU A 7 -24.69 32.87 28.18
C LEU A 7 -24.00 33.99 27.34
N GLY A 8 -24.78 34.85 26.64
CA GLY A 8 -24.23 35.86 25.75
C GLY A 8 -23.44 35.27 24.58
N GLN A 9 -23.74 34.02 24.17
CA GLN A 9 -23.02 33.27 23.16
C GLN A 9 -23.92 32.84 22.02
N GLU A 10 -23.34 32.77 20.83
CA GLU A 10 -24.00 32.17 19.67
C GLU A 10 -23.89 30.65 19.74
N LEU A 11 -25.00 29.96 19.54
CA LEU A 11 -25.09 28.51 19.53
C LEU A 11 -25.53 28.01 18.15
N LEU A 12 -25.17 26.77 17.83
CA LEU A 12 -25.66 26.05 16.67
C LEU A 12 -26.86 25.21 17.09
N LEU A 13 -28.04 25.56 16.51
CA LEU A 13 -29.24 24.76 16.68
C LEU A 13 -29.34 23.74 15.56
N CYS A 14 -29.28 22.48 15.90
CA CYS A 14 -29.42 21.36 14.97
C CYS A 14 -30.82 20.76 15.11
N VAL A 15 -31.54 20.65 13.99
CA VAL A 15 -32.87 20.08 13.93
C VAL A 15 -32.93 19.00 12.85
N PRO A 16 -33.75 17.94 12.98
CA PRO A 16 -33.91 16.97 11.91
C PRO A 16 -34.53 17.62 10.67
N ARG A 17 -34.22 17.11 9.49
CA ARG A 17 -34.75 17.64 8.20
C ARG A 17 -36.26 17.42 8.02
N ALA A 18 -36.85 16.53 8.79
CA ALA A 18 -38.26 16.26 8.80
C ALA A 18 -38.76 16.11 10.23
N LEU A 19 -40.02 16.50 10.48
CA LEU A 19 -40.67 16.31 11.78
C LEU A 19 -40.89 14.81 12.00
N PRO A 20 -40.53 14.24 13.18
CA PRO A 20 -40.92 12.87 13.52
C PRO A 20 -42.43 12.69 13.49
N GLY A 21 -42.92 11.75 12.69
CA GLY A 21 -44.35 11.56 12.44
C GLY A 21 -45.10 10.93 13.61
N THR A 22 -44.42 10.21 14.48
CA THR A 22 -44.99 9.50 15.61
C THR A 22 -44.23 9.79 16.93
N ASN A 23 -44.88 9.61 18.07
CA ASN A 23 -44.23 9.72 19.37
C ASN A 23 -43.07 8.70 19.51
N ALA A 24 -43.24 7.48 18.97
CA ALA A 24 -42.22 6.46 18.99
C ALA A 24 -40.95 6.86 18.20
N GLU A 25 -41.10 7.53 17.05
CA GLU A 25 -39.99 8.09 16.30
C GLU A 25 -39.27 9.22 17.06
N ARG A 26 -40.05 10.06 17.73
CA ARG A 26 -39.51 11.14 18.58
C ARG A 26 -38.73 10.59 19.77
N ASP A 27 -39.26 9.57 20.43
CA ASP A 27 -38.62 8.92 21.57
C ASP A 27 -37.32 8.21 21.11
N ALA A 28 -37.36 7.51 19.98
CA ALA A 28 -36.18 6.87 19.40
C ALA A 28 -35.11 7.91 19.01
N TRP A 29 -35.51 9.02 18.38
CA TRP A 29 -34.61 10.13 18.08
C TRP A 29 -33.97 10.72 19.36
N THR A 30 -34.77 10.96 20.37
CA THR A 30 -34.29 11.50 21.65
C THR A 30 -33.27 10.57 22.31
N GLN A 31 -33.51 9.26 22.31
CA GLN A 31 -32.55 8.28 22.85
C GLN A 31 -31.23 8.23 22.07
N ASP A 32 -31.28 8.28 20.75
CA ASP A 32 -30.09 8.31 19.90
C ASP A 32 -29.25 9.56 20.16
N VAL A 33 -29.89 10.73 20.20
CA VAL A 33 -29.25 12.00 20.50
C VAL A 33 -28.65 12.00 21.92
N LEU A 34 -29.40 11.57 22.91
CA LEU A 34 -28.90 11.46 24.30
C LEU A 34 -27.71 10.51 24.44
N THR A 35 -27.64 9.48 23.59
CA THR A 35 -26.45 8.63 23.53
C THR A 35 -25.28 9.40 22.94
N GLY A 36 -25.51 10.19 21.87
CA GLY A 36 -24.51 11.08 21.27
C GLY A 36 -23.99 12.15 22.22
N THR A 37 -24.83 12.73 23.08
CA THR A 37 -24.43 13.79 24.05
C THR A 37 -23.44 13.32 25.10
N ARG A 38 -23.37 12.01 25.37
CA ARG A 38 -22.42 11.41 26.30
C ARG A 38 -21.00 11.28 25.74
N LEU A 39 -20.84 11.45 24.44
CA LEU A 39 -19.57 11.33 23.78
C LEU A 39 -18.76 12.61 23.96
N LYS A 40 -17.62 12.51 24.66
CA LYS A 40 -16.69 13.62 24.83
C LYS A 40 -15.43 13.36 24.00
N HIS A 41 -15.24 14.17 22.96
CA HIS A 41 -14.10 14.06 22.06
C HIS A 41 -13.73 15.45 21.51
N PRO A 42 -12.45 15.79 21.34
CA PRO A 42 -12.02 17.10 20.84
C PRO A 42 -12.56 17.46 19.44
N ARG A 43 -12.99 16.46 18.67
CA ARG A 43 -13.54 16.60 17.32
C ARG A 43 -15.07 16.48 17.25
N ILE A 44 -15.74 16.51 18.40
CA ILE A 44 -17.21 16.52 18.50
C ILE A 44 -17.59 17.73 19.34
N ALA A 45 -18.44 18.61 18.80
CA ALA A 45 -18.93 19.78 19.51
C ALA A 45 -19.74 19.37 20.75
N GLU A 46 -19.57 20.09 21.85
CA GLU A 46 -20.31 19.81 23.07
C GLU A 46 -21.78 20.17 22.89
N VAL A 47 -22.66 19.27 23.33
CA VAL A 47 -24.11 19.50 23.33
C VAL A 47 -24.47 20.16 24.65
N LEU A 48 -25.09 21.33 24.57
CA LEU A 48 -25.48 22.14 25.72
C LEU A 48 -26.94 21.86 26.15
N GLU A 49 -27.83 21.66 25.16
CA GLU A 49 -29.23 21.43 25.41
C GLU A 49 -29.87 20.50 24.38
N VAL A 50 -30.79 19.65 24.81
CA VAL A 50 -31.67 18.85 23.94
C VAL A 50 -33.10 19.16 24.37
N GLY A 51 -33.92 19.57 23.39
CA GLY A 51 -35.29 20.00 23.68
C GLY A 51 -36.26 19.79 22.54
N VAL A 52 -37.49 20.25 22.75
CA VAL A 52 -38.55 20.28 21.73
C VAL A 52 -39.20 21.65 21.77
N HIS A 53 -39.30 22.32 20.61
CA HIS A 53 -39.97 23.58 20.47
C HIS A 53 -41.00 23.49 19.32
N GLU A 54 -42.26 23.81 19.61
CA GLU A 54 -43.39 23.70 18.66
C GLU A 54 -43.48 22.34 17.93
N GLY A 55 -43.18 21.27 18.66
CA GLY A 55 -43.17 19.90 18.13
C GLY A 55 -41.86 19.48 17.40
N TRP A 56 -40.94 20.42 17.11
CA TRP A 56 -39.66 20.14 16.52
C TRP A 56 -38.62 19.79 17.60
N PRO A 57 -38.03 18.61 17.56
CA PRO A 57 -36.93 18.30 18.43
C PRO A 57 -35.66 19.00 17.96
N PHE A 58 -34.84 19.47 18.90
CA PHE A 58 -33.60 20.18 18.59
C PHE A 58 -32.44 19.79 19.51
N VAL A 59 -31.26 20.05 19.04
CA VAL A 59 -29.99 19.97 19.82
C VAL A 59 -29.28 21.31 19.69
N ALA A 60 -28.96 21.92 20.82
CA ALA A 60 -28.12 23.11 20.86
C ALA A 60 -26.68 22.71 21.16
N CYS A 61 -25.76 23.07 20.26
CA CYS A 61 -24.35 22.76 20.36
C CYS A 61 -23.52 24.04 20.52
N GLU A 62 -22.39 23.91 21.17
CA GLU A 62 -21.38 24.98 21.22
C GLU A 62 -20.91 25.32 19.81
N ARG A 63 -20.72 26.61 19.55
CA ARG A 63 -20.14 27.13 18.32
C ARG A 63 -18.68 27.49 18.55
N ALA A 64 -17.76 26.58 18.16
CA ALA A 64 -16.33 26.84 18.29
C ALA A 64 -15.80 27.91 17.30
N GLY A 65 -16.52 28.10 16.16
CA GLY A 65 -16.15 29.08 15.13
C GLY A 65 -17.10 29.03 13.94
N GLY A 66 -16.63 29.41 12.73
CA GLY A 66 -17.42 29.36 11.51
C GLY A 66 -17.68 27.94 11.01
N THR A 67 -18.73 27.75 10.22
CA THR A 67 -19.00 26.47 9.55
C THR A 67 -18.10 26.26 8.35
N LEU A 68 -17.89 25.00 7.96
CA LEU A 68 -17.16 24.69 6.74
C LEU A 68 -17.88 25.23 5.48
N GLN A 69 -19.20 25.33 5.54
CA GLN A 69 -20.00 25.95 4.48
C GLN A 69 -19.65 27.43 4.31
N GLU A 70 -19.59 28.19 5.41
CA GLU A 70 -19.17 29.60 5.40
C GLU A 70 -17.75 29.77 4.86
N ARG A 71 -16.82 28.87 5.26
CA ARG A 71 -15.43 28.87 4.79
C ARG A 71 -15.32 28.68 3.28
N ILE A 72 -16.12 27.80 2.68
CA ILE A 72 -16.11 27.55 1.23
C ILE A 72 -16.71 28.74 0.46
N GLN A 73 -17.75 29.36 1.01
CA GLN A 73 -18.41 30.51 0.38
C GLN A 73 -17.55 31.76 0.38
N SER A 74 -16.70 31.95 1.39
CA SER A 74 -15.92 33.17 1.58
C SER A 74 -14.46 33.07 1.13
N GLY A 75 -13.96 31.88 0.78
CA GLY A 75 -12.53 31.63 0.62
C GLY A 75 -12.10 31.06 -0.72
N SER A 76 -10.79 31.07 -0.93
CA SER A 76 -10.13 30.37 -2.02
C SER A 76 -10.30 28.84 -1.88
N PRO A 77 -10.21 28.07 -2.99
CA PRO A 77 -10.22 26.63 -2.96
C PRO A 77 -9.18 26.05 -1.99
N LEU A 78 -9.55 24.99 -1.27
CA LEU A 78 -8.67 24.33 -0.33
C LEU A 78 -7.63 23.48 -1.07
N THR A 79 -6.41 23.46 -0.55
CA THR A 79 -5.35 22.58 -1.04
C THR A 79 -5.62 21.12 -0.67
N PRO A 80 -5.07 20.14 -1.41
CA PRO A 80 -5.17 18.72 -1.06
C PRO A 80 -4.73 18.40 0.37
N GLN A 81 -3.72 19.12 0.87
CA GLN A 81 -3.21 18.95 2.24
C GLN A 81 -4.23 19.44 3.29
N GLU A 82 -4.83 20.61 3.07
CA GLU A 82 -5.88 21.15 3.95
C GLU A 82 -7.10 20.24 3.98
N VAL A 83 -7.57 19.75 2.81
CA VAL A 83 -8.69 18.83 2.72
C VAL A 83 -8.41 17.52 3.47
N ALA A 84 -7.23 16.96 3.29
CA ALA A 84 -6.82 15.75 3.99
C ALA A 84 -6.79 15.96 5.52
N GLN A 85 -6.23 17.09 5.99
CA GLN A 85 -6.16 17.39 7.42
C GLN A 85 -7.55 17.59 8.04
N LEU A 86 -8.42 18.37 7.39
CA LEU A 86 -9.81 18.54 7.83
C LEU A 86 -10.56 17.20 7.90
N THR A 87 -10.35 16.35 6.90
CA THR A 87 -10.99 15.04 6.87
C THR A 87 -10.44 14.10 7.96
N VAL A 88 -9.16 14.18 8.29
CA VAL A 88 -8.56 13.44 9.42
C VAL A 88 -9.23 13.85 10.73
N ASP A 89 -9.43 15.15 10.98
CA ASP A 89 -10.12 15.63 12.17
C ASP A 89 -11.56 15.10 12.25
N LEU A 90 -12.30 15.12 11.14
CA LEU A 90 -13.67 14.59 11.07
C LEU A 90 -13.72 13.08 11.32
N LEU A 91 -12.82 12.33 10.71
CA LEU A 91 -12.77 10.89 10.84
C LEU A 91 -12.36 10.44 12.23
N ASP A 92 -11.55 11.22 12.95
CA ASP A 92 -11.17 10.96 14.33
C ASP A 92 -12.42 11.02 15.24
N GLY A 93 -13.25 12.05 15.10
CA GLY A 93 -14.53 12.17 15.78
C GLY A 93 -15.55 11.09 15.37
N LEU A 94 -15.67 10.82 14.06
CA LEU A 94 -16.58 9.79 13.54
C LEU A 94 -16.16 8.39 13.98
N ALA A 95 -14.88 8.05 13.96
CA ALA A 95 -14.41 6.74 14.41
C ALA A 95 -14.77 6.50 15.87
N TYR A 96 -14.54 7.50 16.72
CA TYR A 96 -14.91 7.44 18.13
C TYR A 96 -16.44 7.27 18.33
N ALA A 97 -17.25 8.02 17.56
CA ALA A 97 -18.70 7.90 17.63
C ALA A 97 -19.20 6.53 17.13
N HIS A 98 -18.69 6.04 16.00
CA HIS A 98 -19.06 4.74 15.42
C HIS A 98 -18.69 3.58 16.35
N GLU A 99 -17.54 3.63 17.01
CA GLU A 99 -17.12 2.64 18.01
C GLU A 99 -18.05 2.62 19.24
N ALA A 100 -18.63 3.77 19.58
CA ALA A 100 -19.66 3.89 20.62
C ALA A 100 -21.08 3.53 20.12
N GLY A 101 -21.23 3.12 18.87
CA GLY A 101 -22.52 2.74 18.27
C GLY A 101 -23.38 3.92 17.83
N VAL A 102 -22.81 5.11 17.66
CA VAL A 102 -23.50 6.34 17.22
C VAL A 102 -23.02 6.76 15.84
N ALA A 103 -23.92 6.88 14.87
CA ALA A 103 -23.66 7.43 13.56
C ALA A 103 -24.16 8.88 13.45
N HIS A 104 -23.53 9.69 12.59
CA HIS A 104 -23.89 11.09 12.41
C HIS A 104 -25.21 11.26 11.65
N ARG A 105 -25.38 10.54 10.53
CA ARG A 105 -26.58 10.43 9.68
C ARG A 105 -26.91 11.62 8.81
N ASP A 106 -26.48 12.83 9.14
CA ASP A 106 -26.68 14.03 8.32
C ASP A 106 -25.37 14.82 8.17
N LEU A 107 -24.32 14.12 7.74
CA LEU A 107 -23.01 14.74 7.54
C LEU A 107 -23.01 15.62 6.29
N GLY A 108 -22.61 16.89 6.45
CA GLY A 108 -22.51 17.83 5.35
C GLY A 108 -21.68 19.06 5.74
N LEU A 109 -21.57 20.03 4.84
CA LEU A 109 -20.80 21.25 5.10
C LEU A 109 -21.34 22.07 6.27
N HIS A 110 -22.63 21.98 6.53
CA HIS A 110 -23.36 22.67 7.60
C HIS A 110 -23.15 22.05 8.99
N SER A 111 -22.79 20.76 9.04
CA SER A 111 -22.60 19.99 10.29
C SER A 111 -21.14 19.92 10.72
N ILE A 112 -20.29 20.77 10.17
CA ILE A 112 -18.85 20.85 10.45
C ILE A 112 -18.51 22.29 10.82
N THR A 113 -17.93 22.51 11.98
CA THR A 113 -17.38 23.79 12.42
C THR A 113 -15.87 23.76 12.41
N LEU A 114 -15.27 24.94 12.29
CA LEU A 114 -13.83 25.13 12.36
C LEU A 114 -13.52 25.93 13.62
N ASP A 115 -12.65 25.41 14.48
CA ASP A 115 -12.16 26.15 15.64
C ASP A 115 -11.20 27.28 15.24
N GLN A 116 -10.72 28.04 16.22
CA GLN A 116 -9.79 29.16 16.01
C GLN A 116 -8.46 28.73 15.38
N GLN A 117 -8.09 27.46 15.49
CA GLN A 117 -6.90 26.89 14.86
C GLN A 117 -7.21 26.27 13.48
N GLY A 118 -8.43 26.41 12.98
CA GLY A 118 -8.87 25.83 11.71
C GLY A 118 -9.10 24.31 11.75
N ARG A 119 -9.20 23.71 12.96
CA ARG A 119 -9.43 22.28 13.13
C ARG A 119 -10.93 21.98 13.09
N ALA A 120 -11.30 20.88 12.43
CA ALA A 120 -12.69 20.54 12.23
C ALA A 120 -13.32 19.84 13.45
N GLN A 121 -14.58 20.19 13.74
CA GLN A 121 -15.43 19.54 14.74
C GLN A 121 -16.78 19.16 14.13
N LEU A 122 -17.30 17.99 14.50
CA LEU A 122 -18.63 17.50 14.13
C LEU A 122 -19.69 18.15 15.02
N VAL A 123 -20.79 18.60 14.41
CA VAL A 123 -21.93 19.20 15.08
C VAL A 123 -23.21 18.45 14.71
N GLY A 124 -24.11 18.23 15.65
CA GLY A 124 -25.41 17.60 15.37
C GLY A 124 -25.31 16.09 15.19
N LEU A 125 -24.46 15.42 15.97
CA LEU A 125 -24.32 13.97 15.97
C LEU A 125 -25.66 13.28 16.29
N ALA A 126 -26.06 12.31 15.45
CA ALA A 126 -27.32 11.56 15.53
C ALA A 126 -28.63 12.36 15.32
N VAL A 127 -28.54 13.63 14.90
CA VAL A 127 -29.72 14.49 14.66
C VAL A 127 -30.49 14.07 13.40
N GLY A 128 -29.81 13.50 12.40
CA GLY A 128 -30.46 13.04 11.15
C GLY A 128 -31.46 11.92 11.39
N LEU A 129 -32.69 12.10 10.89
CA LEU A 129 -33.69 11.04 10.86
C LEU A 129 -33.42 10.10 9.68
N GLU A 130 -33.37 8.81 9.96
CA GLU A 130 -33.45 7.81 8.89
C GLU A 130 -34.88 7.74 8.37
N GLN A 131 -35.08 7.87 7.07
CA GLN A 131 -36.34 7.53 6.44
C GLN A 131 -36.49 6.00 6.51
N LEU A 132 -37.23 5.53 7.50
CA LEU A 132 -37.63 4.12 7.56
C LEU A 132 -38.55 3.80 6.37
N PRO A 133 -38.41 2.61 5.76
CA PRO A 133 -39.38 2.16 4.76
C PRO A 133 -40.79 2.17 5.35
N PRO A 134 -41.82 2.50 4.55
CA PRO A 134 -43.21 2.73 5.04
C PRO A 134 -43.84 1.56 5.82
N HIS A 135 -43.20 0.40 5.84
CA HIS A 135 -43.67 -0.82 6.52
C HIS A 135 -42.88 -1.23 7.74
N GLN A 136 -41.86 -0.47 8.16
CA GLN A 136 -41.11 -0.76 9.38
C GLN A 136 -41.59 0.13 10.52
N THR A 137 -42.17 -0.48 11.55
CA THR A 137 -42.46 0.18 12.82
C THR A 137 -41.16 0.50 13.53
N ALA A 138 -41.02 1.75 14.02
CA ALA A 138 -39.89 2.17 14.82
C ALA A 138 -39.69 1.23 16.02
N ARG A 139 -38.50 0.60 16.11
CA ARG A 139 -38.12 -0.21 17.26
C ARG A 139 -37.41 0.66 18.28
N PRO A 140 -37.65 0.47 19.57
CA PRO A 140 -37.03 1.27 20.63
C PRO A 140 -35.52 1.03 20.79
N THR A 141 -34.98 -0.05 20.22
CA THR A 141 -33.55 -0.36 20.18
C THR A 141 -33.12 -0.72 18.79
N ARG A 142 -32.13 0.02 18.26
CA ARG A 142 -31.56 -0.28 16.94
C ARG A 142 -30.75 -1.57 16.97
N ASN A 143 -30.89 -2.33 15.88
CA ASN A 143 -30.06 -3.50 15.63
C ASN A 143 -28.62 -3.05 15.28
N ARG A 144 -27.61 -3.84 15.65
CA ARG A 144 -26.19 -3.64 15.26
C ARG A 144 -26.00 -3.44 13.76
N GLN A 145 -26.83 -4.09 12.94
CA GLN A 145 -26.78 -3.98 11.48
C GLN A 145 -27.20 -2.58 11.01
N GLU A 146 -28.28 -2.02 11.55
CA GLU A 146 -28.75 -0.66 11.22
C GLU A 146 -27.73 0.42 11.59
N THR A 147 -27.07 0.26 12.75
CA THR A 147 -25.97 1.16 13.18
C THR A 147 -24.79 1.07 12.23
N ARG A 148 -24.45 -0.14 11.77
CA ARG A 148 -23.36 -0.35 10.82
C ARG A 148 -23.68 0.27 9.46
N GLU A 149 -24.88 0.10 8.95
CA GLU A 149 -25.31 0.68 7.68
C GLU A 149 -25.34 2.21 7.73
N ALA A 150 -25.71 2.79 8.89
CA ALA A 150 -25.64 4.24 9.11
C ALA A 150 -24.19 4.73 9.13
N ALA A 151 -23.28 4.02 9.76
CA ALA A 151 -21.85 4.33 9.76
C ALA A 151 -21.24 4.21 8.34
N GLU A 152 -21.64 3.22 7.54
CA GLU A 152 -21.21 3.08 6.14
C GLU A 152 -21.71 4.25 5.29
N ARG A 153 -22.92 4.76 5.55
CA ARG A 153 -23.44 5.98 4.91
C ARG A 153 -22.66 7.24 5.29
N ASP A 154 -22.29 7.40 6.55
CA ASP A 154 -21.43 8.50 6.98
C ASP A 154 -20.09 8.50 6.20
N LEU A 155 -19.49 7.33 5.98
CA LEU A 155 -18.26 7.22 5.17
C LEU A 155 -18.47 7.60 3.70
N LEU A 156 -19.61 7.24 3.12
CA LEU A 156 -19.98 7.70 1.78
C LEU A 156 -20.08 9.22 1.74
N MET A 157 -20.72 9.83 2.75
CA MET A 157 -20.83 11.28 2.88
C MET A 157 -19.47 11.95 3.01
N VAL A 158 -18.53 11.37 3.78
CA VAL A 158 -17.14 11.85 3.86
C VAL A 158 -16.47 11.84 2.47
N GLY A 159 -16.67 10.79 1.68
CA GLY A 159 -16.14 10.72 0.31
C GLY A 159 -16.69 11.82 -0.60
N LEU A 160 -17.99 12.08 -0.56
CA LEU A 160 -18.64 13.17 -1.31
C LEU A 160 -18.18 14.54 -0.82
N LEU A 161 -17.97 14.69 0.49
CA LEU A 161 -17.44 15.91 1.09
C LEU A 161 -16.02 16.18 0.59
N MET A 162 -15.12 15.18 0.64
CA MET A 162 -13.75 15.32 0.11
C MET A 162 -13.77 15.72 -1.38
N TYR A 163 -14.63 15.09 -2.18
CA TYR A 163 -14.83 15.47 -3.57
C TYR A 163 -15.22 16.96 -3.69
N ARG A 164 -16.25 17.39 -2.94
CA ARG A 164 -16.74 18.78 -2.94
C ARG A 164 -15.64 19.79 -2.60
N LEU A 165 -14.81 19.46 -1.61
CA LEU A 165 -13.72 20.32 -1.14
C LEU A 165 -12.58 20.44 -2.16
N LEU A 166 -12.21 19.33 -2.81
CA LEU A 166 -11.12 19.28 -3.78
C LEU A 166 -11.48 19.86 -5.15
N VAL A 167 -12.73 19.68 -5.59
CA VAL A 167 -13.22 20.13 -6.90
C VAL A 167 -13.77 21.56 -6.81
N ASN A 168 -14.16 21.99 -5.62
CA ASN A 168 -14.92 23.22 -5.35
C ASN A 168 -16.27 23.30 -6.10
N HIS A 169 -16.80 22.13 -6.50
CA HIS A 169 -18.09 21.98 -7.20
C HIS A 169 -18.86 20.79 -6.62
N PRO A 170 -20.20 20.83 -6.53
CA PRO A 170 -20.99 19.71 -6.00
C PRO A 170 -20.79 18.41 -6.80
N PRO A 171 -20.69 17.25 -6.13
CA PRO A 171 -20.71 15.96 -6.83
C PRO A 171 -22.06 15.74 -7.52
N LEU A 172 -22.04 15.24 -8.76
CA LEU A 172 -23.25 14.98 -9.57
C LEU A 172 -24.14 16.23 -9.79
N ASP A 173 -23.57 17.43 -9.75
CA ASP A 173 -24.28 18.72 -9.81
C ASP A 173 -25.37 18.87 -8.72
N GLU A 174 -25.26 18.13 -7.62
CA GLU A 174 -26.23 18.10 -6.52
C GLU A 174 -25.65 18.79 -5.28
N ALA A 175 -26.24 19.92 -4.90
CA ALA A 175 -25.77 20.73 -3.77
C ALA A 175 -25.94 20.01 -2.43
N ASP A 176 -27.02 19.23 -2.27
CA ASP A 176 -27.28 18.43 -1.09
C ASP A 176 -26.52 17.08 -1.19
N LEU A 177 -25.52 16.91 -0.31
CA LEU A 177 -24.73 15.68 -0.29
C LEU A 177 -25.56 14.43 0.04
N GLY A 178 -26.65 14.56 0.81
CA GLY A 178 -27.56 13.46 1.12
C GLY A 178 -28.34 12.99 -0.12
N HIS A 179 -28.74 13.92 -1.00
CA HIS A 179 -29.34 13.58 -2.29
C HIS A 179 -28.30 12.97 -3.24
N ALA A 180 -27.10 13.56 -3.32
CA ALA A 180 -26.02 13.00 -4.11
C ALA A 180 -25.68 11.55 -3.67
N ALA A 181 -25.66 11.28 -2.36
CA ALA A 181 -25.38 9.95 -1.83
C ALA A 181 -26.36 8.87 -2.29
N LYS A 182 -27.65 9.20 -2.49
CA LYS A 182 -28.66 8.27 -3.01
C LYS A 182 -28.43 7.89 -4.47
N ARG A 183 -27.71 8.73 -5.21
CA ARG A 183 -27.37 8.52 -6.63
C ARG A 183 -26.07 7.77 -6.83
N VAL A 184 -25.22 7.65 -5.79
CA VAL A 184 -23.95 6.90 -5.86
C VAL A 184 -24.23 5.40 -6.00
N GLY A 185 -23.64 4.79 -7.02
CA GLY A 185 -23.83 3.39 -7.39
C GLY A 185 -24.47 3.29 -8.78
N PRO A 186 -25.70 3.77 -9.00
CA PRO A 186 -26.21 4.02 -10.35
C PRO A 186 -25.31 5.00 -11.11
N GLU A 187 -24.93 6.11 -10.49
CA GLU A 187 -24.02 7.10 -11.07
C GLU A 187 -22.62 6.99 -10.46
N ILE A 188 -21.61 7.23 -11.29
CA ILE A 188 -20.22 7.10 -10.91
C ILE A 188 -19.68 8.46 -10.45
N VAL A 189 -19.24 8.51 -9.19
CA VAL A 189 -18.53 9.68 -8.66
C VAL A 189 -17.04 9.39 -8.66
N ARG A 190 -16.31 10.12 -9.48
CA ARG A 190 -14.84 10.05 -9.56
C ARG A 190 -14.25 11.45 -9.59
N LEU A 191 -13.18 11.65 -8.86
CA LEU A 191 -12.48 12.92 -8.86
C LEU A 191 -11.96 13.24 -10.27
N PRO A 192 -12.33 14.39 -10.89
CA PRO A 192 -11.87 14.77 -12.22
C PRO A 192 -10.37 15.03 -12.21
N TRP A 193 -9.73 14.90 -13.37
CA TRP A 193 -8.30 15.20 -13.51
C TRP A 193 -7.99 16.69 -13.34
N THR A 194 -8.92 17.54 -13.78
CA THR A 194 -8.81 19.01 -13.64
C THR A 194 -9.44 19.43 -12.32
N THR A 195 -8.63 19.83 -11.37
CA THR A 195 -9.02 20.34 -10.05
C THR A 195 -8.32 21.68 -9.81
N PRO A 196 -8.86 22.58 -8.94
CA PRO A 196 -8.25 23.86 -8.63
C PRO A 196 -6.78 23.75 -8.19
N HIS A 197 -6.46 22.73 -7.40
CA HIS A 197 -5.09 22.37 -7.07
C HIS A 197 -4.82 20.94 -7.56
N PRO A 198 -3.61 20.63 -8.09
CA PRO A 198 -3.26 19.27 -8.51
C PRO A 198 -3.39 18.26 -7.36
N VAL A 199 -4.16 17.19 -7.58
CA VAL A 199 -4.37 16.14 -6.58
C VAL A 199 -3.48 14.94 -6.93
N PRO A 200 -2.53 14.55 -6.05
CA PRO A 200 -1.68 13.38 -6.25
C PRO A 200 -2.48 12.09 -6.42
N ASP A 201 -1.98 11.15 -7.24
CA ASP A 201 -2.70 9.91 -7.56
C ASP A 201 -3.01 9.05 -6.34
N THR A 202 -2.11 9.03 -5.35
CA THR A 202 -2.32 8.34 -4.07
C THR A 202 -3.50 8.92 -3.29
N LEU A 203 -3.62 10.25 -3.18
CA LEU A 203 -4.79 10.89 -2.55
C LEU A 203 -6.05 10.68 -3.38
N ARG A 204 -5.95 10.75 -4.72
CA ARG A 204 -7.07 10.47 -5.63
C ARG A 204 -7.64 9.07 -5.41
N ALA A 205 -6.80 8.07 -5.23
CA ALA A 205 -7.23 6.70 -4.92
C ALA A 205 -7.99 6.63 -3.58
N ILE A 206 -7.50 7.33 -2.55
CA ILE A 206 -8.15 7.41 -1.23
C ILE A 206 -9.53 8.07 -1.34
N VAL A 207 -9.63 9.21 -2.05
CA VAL A 207 -10.88 10.00 -2.19
C VAL A 207 -11.94 9.26 -3.01
N ASN A 208 -11.56 8.56 -4.06
CA ASN A 208 -12.49 7.84 -4.93
C ASN A 208 -13.06 6.56 -4.30
N ARG A 209 -12.39 6.01 -3.31
CA ARG A 209 -12.76 4.72 -2.72
C ARG A 209 -14.06 4.73 -1.89
N PRO A 210 -14.37 5.74 -1.04
CA PRO A 210 -15.64 5.79 -0.31
C PRO A 210 -16.89 5.82 -1.23
N THR A 211 -16.74 6.38 -2.44
CA THR A 211 -17.81 6.53 -3.43
C THR A 211 -17.77 5.44 -4.51
N ASP A 212 -16.98 4.38 -4.33
CA ASP A 212 -16.90 3.32 -5.33
C ASP A 212 -18.27 2.67 -5.57
N ARG A 213 -18.56 2.35 -6.85
CA ARG A 213 -19.80 1.70 -7.24
C ARG A 213 -20.04 0.38 -6.51
N GLN A 214 -18.96 -0.36 -6.29
CA GLN A 214 -19.02 -1.62 -5.56
C GLN A 214 -18.85 -1.38 -4.06
N GLN A 215 -19.91 -1.52 -3.29
CA GLN A 215 -19.90 -1.29 -1.84
C GLN A 215 -18.79 -2.06 -1.10
N ARG A 216 -18.47 -3.27 -1.54
CA ARG A 216 -17.39 -4.08 -0.96
C ARG A 216 -15.99 -3.50 -1.17
N GLN A 217 -15.79 -2.61 -2.14
CA GLN A 217 -14.52 -1.92 -2.37
C GLN A 217 -14.38 -0.67 -1.51
N ARG A 218 -15.46 -0.19 -0.90
CA ARG A 218 -15.45 0.96 0.01
C ARG A 218 -14.69 0.65 1.29
N TYR A 219 -14.37 1.69 2.06
CA TYR A 219 -13.77 1.49 3.37
C TYR A 219 -14.76 0.81 4.33
N LEU A 220 -14.25 -0.08 5.19
CA LEU A 220 -15.06 -0.84 6.14
C LEU A 220 -15.59 0.02 7.28
N ASN A 221 -14.76 0.97 7.76
CA ASN A 221 -15.05 1.81 8.90
C ASN A 221 -14.24 3.11 8.83
N ALA A 222 -14.57 4.07 9.71
CA ALA A 222 -13.91 5.37 9.76
C ALA A 222 -12.42 5.25 10.10
N ARG A 223 -12.03 4.30 10.96
CA ARG A 223 -10.64 4.09 11.36
C ARG A 223 -9.74 3.75 10.17
N THR A 224 -10.22 2.94 9.24
CA THR A 224 -9.42 2.55 8.06
C THR A 224 -9.23 3.69 7.07
N LEU A 225 -10.24 4.55 6.86
CA LEU A 225 -10.09 5.76 6.05
C LEU A 225 -9.18 6.78 6.75
N LEU A 226 -9.33 6.95 8.07
CA LEU A 226 -8.47 7.79 8.90
C LEU A 226 -7.00 7.38 8.75
N SER A 227 -6.70 6.10 8.92
CA SER A 227 -5.32 5.57 8.78
C SER A 227 -4.73 5.83 7.40
N ALA A 228 -5.52 5.67 6.32
CA ALA A 228 -5.09 5.94 4.95
C ALA A 228 -4.72 7.42 4.75
N LEU A 229 -5.56 8.35 5.22
CA LEU A 229 -5.30 9.78 5.11
C LEU A 229 -4.13 10.24 5.99
N GLN A 230 -4.02 9.73 7.22
CA GLN A 230 -2.87 9.99 8.08
C GLN A 230 -1.57 9.50 7.44
N GLY A 231 -1.59 8.31 6.83
CA GLY A 231 -0.48 7.77 6.06
C GLY A 231 -0.07 8.72 4.94
N TRP A 232 -1.05 9.17 4.14
CA TRP A 232 -0.81 10.10 3.03
C TRP A 232 -0.24 11.45 3.51
N ILE A 233 -0.83 12.06 4.54
CA ILE A 233 -0.36 13.35 5.10
C ILE A 233 1.10 13.21 5.55
N LYS A 234 1.41 12.17 6.29
CA LYS A 234 2.76 11.94 6.82
C LYS A 234 3.80 11.73 5.71
N THR A 235 3.43 11.09 4.62
CA THR A 235 4.33 10.91 3.46
C THR A 235 4.56 12.21 2.70
N ASN A 236 3.56 13.12 2.67
CA ASN A 236 3.63 14.37 1.92
C ASN A 236 3.99 15.59 2.78
N SER A 237 4.03 15.49 4.10
CA SER A 237 4.57 16.55 4.96
C SER A 237 6.11 16.52 4.90
N GLN A 238 6.73 17.68 4.69
CA GLN A 238 8.21 17.84 4.75
C GLN A 238 8.76 17.59 6.17
N GLU A 239 7.91 17.53 7.18
CA GLU A 239 8.25 17.11 8.54
C GLU A 239 8.22 15.59 8.60
N ALA A 240 9.41 15.01 8.49
CA ALA A 240 9.68 13.59 8.49
C ALA A 240 8.98 12.85 9.65
N GLY A 241 8.08 11.92 9.35
CA GLY A 241 7.61 11.02 10.38
C GLY A 241 6.32 10.24 10.11
N GLY A 242 6.17 9.70 8.90
CA GLY A 242 4.97 8.95 8.53
C GLY A 242 4.95 7.47 8.91
N PRO A 243 4.06 6.66 8.27
CA PRO A 243 4.08 5.21 8.35
C PRO A 243 5.49 4.65 8.17
N LEU A 244 6.33 5.36 7.41
CA LEU A 244 7.74 5.06 7.26
C LEU A 244 8.49 5.10 8.60
N LEU A 245 8.31 6.13 9.46
CA LEU A 245 8.99 6.16 10.78
C LEU A 245 8.47 5.09 11.73
N LEU A 246 7.16 4.84 11.74
CA LEU A 246 6.59 3.72 12.51
C LEU A 246 7.13 2.38 12.02
N LEU A 247 7.29 2.24 10.69
CA LEU A 247 7.91 1.06 10.12
C LEU A 247 9.39 0.99 10.50
N LEU A 248 10.15 2.09 10.38
CA LEU A 248 11.56 2.13 10.74
C LEU A 248 11.79 1.82 12.23
N ASP A 249 10.94 2.31 13.11
CA ASP A 249 10.98 1.97 14.54
C ASP A 249 10.67 0.48 14.77
N ARG A 250 9.65 -0.07 14.09
CA ARG A 250 9.36 -1.51 14.10
C ARG A 250 10.49 -2.34 13.50
N LEU A 251 11.10 -1.91 12.41
CA LEU A 251 12.27 -2.58 11.82
C LEU A 251 13.43 -2.70 12.80
N ASN A 252 13.65 -1.66 13.60
CA ASN A 252 14.70 -1.65 14.63
C ASN A 252 14.38 -2.55 15.82
N SER A 253 13.11 -2.64 16.21
CA SER A 253 12.67 -3.39 17.40
C SER A 253 12.39 -4.87 17.13
N VAL A 254 11.79 -5.20 16.01
CA VAL A 254 11.28 -6.54 15.68
C VAL A 254 12.10 -7.23 14.59
N GLY A 255 12.87 -6.45 13.81
CA GLY A 255 13.57 -6.91 12.60
C GLY A 255 12.71 -6.74 11.34
N ALA A 256 13.36 -6.76 10.18
CA ALA A 256 12.68 -6.48 8.91
C ALA A 256 11.71 -7.58 8.51
N LEU A 257 12.18 -8.81 8.48
CA LEU A 257 11.43 -10.01 8.09
C LEU A 257 11.95 -11.22 8.86
N PRO A 258 11.14 -12.27 9.04
CA PRO A 258 11.58 -13.52 9.62
C PRO A 258 12.42 -14.31 8.61
N GLY A 259 13.47 -14.97 9.09
CA GLY A 259 14.28 -15.89 8.30
C GLY A 259 13.67 -17.28 8.24
N ARG A 260 13.96 -17.99 7.15
CA ARG A 260 13.54 -19.40 7.01
C ARG A 260 14.43 -20.30 7.88
N GLU A 261 13.84 -20.98 8.84
CA GLU A 261 14.56 -21.82 9.83
C GLU A 261 15.49 -22.88 9.18
N ARG A 262 15.03 -23.51 8.10
CA ARG A 262 15.85 -24.52 7.37
C ARG A 262 17.10 -23.92 6.74
N THR A 263 17.01 -22.68 6.25
CA THR A 263 18.14 -21.98 5.63
C THR A 263 19.20 -21.59 6.68
N GLU A 264 18.77 -21.14 7.86
CA GLU A 264 19.66 -20.79 8.96
C GLU A 264 20.51 -21.98 9.40
N ARG A 265 19.88 -23.13 9.65
CA ARG A 265 20.59 -24.36 10.03
C ARG A 265 21.55 -24.84 8.95
N ALA A 266 21.14 -24.78 7.68
CA ALA A 266 21.98 -25.16 6.56
C ALA A 266 23.22 -24.27 6.47
N LEU A 267 23.05 -22.96 6.66
CA LEU A 267 24.16 -21.98 6.63
C LEU A 267 25.11 -22.15 7.82
N LEU A 268 24.61 -22.33 9.04
CA LEU A 268 25.44 -22.57 10.21
C LEU A 268 26.21 -23.90 10.10
N GLY A 269 25.58 -24.94 9.55
CA GLY A 269 26.23 -26.21 9.23
C GLY A 269 27.32 -26.05 8.15
N ALA A 270 27.03 -25.27 7.12
CA ALA A 270 27.96 -24.98 6.04
C ALA A 270 29.19 -24.19 6.50
N LEU A 271 29.01 -23.20 7.41
CA LEU A 271 30.11 -22.45 8.03
C LEU A 271 31.05 -23.30 8.89
N SER A 272 30.61 -24.51 9.26
CA SER A 272 31.45 -25.46 10.00
C SER A 272 32.34 -26.31 9.09
N GLN A 273 32.15 -26.25 7.77
CA GLN A 273 32.94 -26.98 6.77
C GLN A 273 33.98 -26.05 6.17
N GLU A 274 35.25 -26.42 6.27
CA GLU A 274 36.40 -25.62 5.79
C GLU A 274 36.48 -25.49 4.26
N THR A 275 35.66 -26.22 3.50
CA THR A 275 35.77 -26.36 2.03
C THR A 275 34.61 -25.68 1.27
N LEU A 276 33.78 -24.88 1.94
CA LEU A 276 32.62 -24.27 1.28
C LEU A 276 33.05 -23.14 0.31
N ARG A 277 32.64 -23.27 -0.95
CA ARG A 277 32.84 -22.20 -1.94
C ARG A 277 31.86 -21.05 -1.69
N VAL A 278 32.28 -19.82 -1.95
CA VAL A 278 31.46 -18.62 -1.78
C VAL A 278 30.16 -18.73 -2.60
N ASP A 279 30.24 -19.25 -3.83
CA ASP A 279 29.07 -19.42 -4.71
C ASP A 279 28.01 -20.34 -4.10
N ASP A 280 28.44 -21.47 -3.50
CA ASP A 280 27.53 -22.43 -2.84
C ASP A 280 26.81 -21.76 -1.64
N PHE A 281 27.52 -20.87 -0.95
CA PHE A 281 26.95 -20.11 0.16
C PHE A 281 25.93 -19.08 -0.33
N VAL A 282 26.22 -18.36 -1.42
CA VAL A 282 25.28 -17.43 -2.08
C VAL A 282 24.00 -18.14 -2.50
N ASP A 283 24.10 -19.36 -3.07
CA ASP A 283 22.95 -20.16 -3.49
C ASP A 283 22.01 -20.53 -2.33
N VAL A 284 22.54 -20.66 -1.13
CA VAL A 284 21.73 -20.89 0.07
C VAL A 284 21.15 -19.57 0.61
N VAL A 285 21.94 -18.49 0.61
CA VAL A 285 21.51 -17.17 1.11
C VAL A 285 20.37 -16.60 0.29
N VAL A 286 20.41 -16.69 -1.04
CA VAL A 286 19.34 -16.18 -1.94
C VAL A 286 17.98 -16.85 -1.67
N LYS A 287 17.95 -18.02 -1.03
CA LYS A 287 16.70 -18.67 -0.59
C LYS A 287 16.09 -18.03 0.67
N ASN A 288 16.75 -17.03 1.26
CA ASN A 288 16.29 -16.35 2.47
C ASN A 288 16.42 -14.84 2.32
N PRO A 289 15.36 -14.14 1.86
CA PRO A 289 15.37 -12.69 1.65
C PRO A 289 15.81 -11.88 2.86
N ALA A 290 15.38 -12.28 4.07
CA ALA A 290 15.77 -11.60 5.31
C ALA A 290 17.28 -11.57 5.50
N LEU A 291 17.98 -12.67 5.21
CA LEU A 291 19.44 -12.75 5.29
C LEU A 291 20.13 -11.93 4.19
N VAL A 292 19.58 -11.93 2.96
CA VAL A 292 20.11 -11.13 1.85
C VAL A 292 20.23 -9.65 2.25
N TRP A 293 19.14 -9.07 2.73
CA TRP A 293 19.14 -7.66 3.12
C TRP A 293 19.95 -7.40 4.40
N GLU A 294 19.90 -8.31 5.37
CA GLU A 294 20.67 -8.14 6.62
C GLU A 294 22.18 -8.20 6.39
N MET A 295 22.65 -9.08 5.49
CA MET A 295 24.06 -9.13 5.09
C MET A 295 24.50 -7.84 4.40
N LEU A 296 23.74 -7.38 3.40
CA LEU A 296 24.04 -6.15 2.68
C LEU A 296 23.96 -4.93 3.60
N ARG A 297 22.96 -4.86 4.49
CA ARG A 297 22.86 -3.82 5.50
C ARG A 297 24.08 -3.78 6.41
N SER A 298 24.53 -4.94 6.89
CA SER A 298 25.66 -5.04 7.82
C SER A 298 26.96 -4.53 7.23
N VAL A 299 27.22 -4.80 5.93
CA VAL A 299 28.47 -4.37 5.28
C VAL A 299 28.42 -2.92 4.80
N ASN A 300 27.22 -2.38 4.51
CA ASN A 300 27.04 -1.01 4.06
C ASN A 300 26.87 -0.02 5.23
N THR A 301 26.99 -0.44 6.48
CA THR A 301 27.03 0.46 7.63
C THR A 301 28.31 1.31 7.64
N ALA A 302 28.26 2.49 8.26
CA ALA A 302 29.38 3.43 8.34
C ALA A 302 30.71 2.81 8.83
N ARG A 303 30.63 1.73 9.62
CA ARG A 303 31.82 1.01 10.15
C ARG A 303 32.62 0.32 9.04
N PHE A 304 31.98 -0.13 7.96
CA PHE A 304 32.66 -0.79 6.84
C PHE A 304 32.95 0.19 5.70
N GLN A 305 32.12 1.23 5.51
CA GLN A 305 32.34 2.25 4.49
C GLN A 305 33.64 3.05 4.68
N SER A 306 34.12 3.22 5.92
CA SER A 306 35.38 3.89 6.20
C SER A 306 36.63 3.10 5.77
N ARG A 307 36.50 1.83 5.41
CA ARG A 307 37.59 0.94 4.99
C ARG A 307 37.74 0.75 3.48
N SER A 308 36.72 1.06 2.71
CA SER A 308 36.77 0.99 1.25
C SER A 308 36.50 2.39 0.67
N ALA A 309 37.53 2.95 0.01
CA ALA A 309 37.44 4.23 -0.68
C ALA A 309 36.54 4.15 -1.95
N ASP A 310 35.77 3.08 -2.12
CA ASP A 310 35.03 2.77 -3.34
C ASP A 310 33.56 2.44 -3.03
N ASP A 311 32.73 2.64 -4.04
CA ASP A 311 31.28 2.38 -4.11
C ASP A 311 30.80 1.22 -3.22
N GLY A 312 29.70 1.40 -2.47
CA GLY A 312 29.12 0.45 -1.54
C GLY A 312 28.95 -0.98 -2.09
N THR A 313 28.87 -1.96 -1.21
CA THR A 313 28.78 -3.39 -1.58
C THR A 313 27.39 -3.71 -2.13
N THR A 314 27.32 -4.20 -3.38
CA THR A 314 26.08 -4.52 -4.10
C THR A 314 25.87 -6.03 -4.29
N THR A 315 26.94 -6.84 -4.11
CA THR A 315 26.91 -8.31 -4.31
C THR A 315 27.01 -9.07 -3.01
N LEU A 316 26.38 -10.24 -2.95
CA LEU A 316 26.40 -11.12 -1.77
C LEU A 316 27.78 -11.77 -1.56
N SER A 317 28.44 -12.18 -2.65
CA SER A 317 29.80 -12.74 -2.58
C SER A 317 30.79 -11.77 -1.95
N ARG A 318 30.73 -10.48 -2.32
CA ARG A 318 31.57 -9.45 -1.68
C ARG A 318 31.18 -9.22 -0.22
N ALA A 319 29.87 -9.24 0.10
CA ALA A 319 29.40 -9.13 1.47
C ALA A 319 29.89 -10.28 2.35
N ILE A 320 29.86 -11.52 1.83
CA ILE A 320 30.36 -12.73 2.50
C ILE A 320 31.85 -12.59 2.81
N MET A 321 32.66 -12.18 1.84
CA MET A 321 34.09 -11.97 2.02
C MET A 321 34.42 -10.89 3.07
N LEU A 322 33.68 -9.78 3.06
CA LEU A 322 33.88 -8.68 4.01
C LEU A 322 33.48 -9.04 5.45
N LEU A 323 32.39 -9.80 5.61
CA LEU A 323 31.92 -10.23 6.93
C LEU A 323 32.82 -11.28 7.57
N GLY A 324 33.39 -12.14 6.75
CA GLY A 324 34.16 -13.30 7.26
C GLY A 324 33.26 -14.25 8.07
N GLN A 325 33.86 -15.34 8.57
CA GLN A 325 33.12 -16.39 9.28
C GLN A 325 32.39 -15.87 10.53
N GLU A 326 33.03 -15.04 11.33
CA GLU A 326 32.47 -14.53 12.58
C GLU A 326 31.33 -13.51 12.32
N GLY A 327 31.53 -12.62 11.33
CA GLY A 327 30.48 -11.67 10.90
C GLY A 327 29.26 -12.37 10.36
N LEU A 328 29.46 -13.42 9.52
CA LEU A 328 28.38 -14.23 8.99
C LEU A 328 27.57 -14.92 10.09
N ARG A 329 28.24 -15.54 11.08
CA ARG A 329 27.54 -16.13 12.24
C ARG A 329 26.70 -15.11 12.99
N LYS A 330 27.23 -13.90 13.22
CA LYS A 330 26.47 -12.82 13.88
C LYS A 330 25.25 -12.41 13.07
N VAL A 331 25.40 -12.23 11.77
CA VAL A 331 24.29 -11.84 10.86
C VAL A 331 23.22 -12.94 10.83
N ILE A 332 23.60 -14.21 10.64
CA ILE A 332 22.67 -15.33 10.61
C ILE A 332 21.89 -15.43 11.92
N SER A 333 22.57 -15.29 13.07
CA SER A 333 21.94 -15.36 14.40
C SER A 333 21.10 -14.12 14.75
N SER A 334 21.29 -12.98 14.06
CA SER A 334 20.48 -11.76 14.27
C SER A 334 19.09 -11.83 13.62
N VAL A 335 18.94 -12.63 12.57
CA VAL A 335 17.65 -12.80 11.87
C VAL A 335 16.74 -13.68 12.71
N ARG A 336 15.53 -13.19 13.01
CA ARG A 336 14.55 -13.96 13.78
C ARG A 336 14.04 -15.16 12.98
N PRO A 337 13.99 -16.37 13.54
CA PRO A 337 13.48 -17.54 12.83
C PRO A 337 11.97 -17.41 12.56
N TRP A 338 11.48 -18.11 11.54
CA TRP A 338 10.06 -18.19 11.19
C TRP A 338 9.19 -18.66 12.38
N PRO A 339 8.02 -18.10 12.64
CA PRO A 339 7.34 -17.02 11.90
C PRO A 339 7.71 -15.60 12.38
N GLY A 340 8.77 -15.43 13.15
CA GLY A 340 9.17 -14.15 13.74
C GLY A 340 8.28 -13.73 14.90
N VAL A 341 8.58 -12.55 15.51
CA VAL A 341 7.86 -12.05 16.67
C VAL A 341 6.40 -11.72 16.34
N LEU A 342 6.19 -10.97 15.24
CA LEU A 342 4.83 -10.57 14.83
C LEU A 342 4.03 -11.76 14.32
N GLY A 343 4.64 -12.68 13.56
CA GLY A 343 4.00 -13.90 13.10
C GLY A 343 3.58 -14.84 14.25
N ALA A 344 4.38 -14.92 15.31
CA ALA A 344 4.01 -15.69 16.50
C ALA A 344 2.81 -15.07 17.25
N GLN A 345 2.66 -13.74 17.21
CA GLN A 345 1.46 -13.05 17.72
C GLN A 345 0.24 -13.32 16.85
N GLN A 346 0.41 -13.25 15.52
CA GLN A 346 -0.65 -13.55 14.54
C GLN A 346 -1.14 -15.00 14.65
N SER A 347 -0.24 -15.96 14.85
CA SER A 347 -0.62 -17.38 15.02
C SER A 347 -1.51 -17.64 16.23
N ARG A 348 -1.52 -16.76 17.22
CA ARG A 348 -2.37 -16.81 18.40
C ARG A 348 -3.70 -16.09 18.22
N ALA A 349 -3.81 -15.23 17.20
CA ALA A 349 -5.07 -14.58 16.83
C ALA A 349 -5.94 -15.55 16.02
N ASN A 350 -7.27 -15.43 16.18
CA ASN A 350 -8.24 -16.30 15.48
C ASN A 350 -8.06 -16.25 13.95
N ASP A 351 -8.73 -17.14 13.22
CA ASP A 351 -8.71 -17.46 11.77
C ASP A 351 -8.00 -16.50 10.77
N GLY A 352 -7.96 -15.19 11.02
CA GLY A 352 -7.28 -14.21 10.17
C GLY A 352 -5.74 -14.30 10.19
N GLY A 353 -5.15 -14.76 11.29
CA GLY A 353 -3.69 -14.82 11.47
C GLY A 353 -3.03 -15.90 10.61
N ALA A 354 -3.66 -17.05 10.46
CA ALA A 354 -3.15 -18.13 9.59
C ALA A 354 -3.13 -17.71 8.11
N ALA A 355 -4.16 -17.01 7.65
CA ALA A 355 -4.23 -16.50 6.28
C ALA A 355 -3.15 -15.43 6.01
N ALA A 356 -2.88 -14.55 6.97
CA ALA A 356 -1.82 -13.54 6.87
C ALA A 356 -0.42 -14.18 6.77
N LEU A 357 -0.15 -15.19 7.60
CA LEU A 357 1.11 -15.94 7.53
C LEU A 357 1.28 -16.69 6.22
N GLN A 358 0.22 -17.32 5.71
CA GLN A 358 0.24 -17.98 4.41
C GLN A 358 0.49 -17.00 3.28
N ALA A 359 -0.09 -15.80 3.34
CA ALA A 359 0.16 -14.75 2.36
C ALA A 359 1.62 -14.29 2.38
N LEU A 360 2.21 -14.09 3.57
CA LEU A 360 3.61 -13.75 3.73
C LEU A 360 4.54 -14.86 3.20
N GLU A 361 4.27 -16.12 3.55
CA GLU A 361 5.06 -17.26 3.07
C GLU A 361 5.03 -17.37 1.54
N ASN A 362 3.87 -17.21 0.99
CA ASN A 362 3.66 -17.19 -0.46
C ASN A 362 4.44 -16.06 -1.14
N GLU A 363 4.46 -14.87 -0.55
CA GLU A 363 5.19 -13.73 -1.12
C GLU A 363 6.70 -13.88 -0.96
N LEU A 364 7.17 -14.44 0.15
CA LEU A 364 8.59 -14.80 0.34
C LEU A 364 9.04 -15.83 -0.69
N TRP A 365 8.19 -16.82 -1.02
CA TRP A 365 8.49 -17.78 -2.07
C TRP A 365 8.62 -17.10 -3.45
N LEU A 366 7.69 -16.20 -3.80
CA LEU A 366 7.74 -15.42 -5.05
C LEU A 366 8.98 -14.52 -5.10
N CYS A 367 9.34 -13.91 -3.98
CA CYS A 367 10.54 -13.09 -3.87
C CYS A 367 11.81 -13.90 -4.17
N CYS A 368 11.95 -15.08 -3.59
CA CYS A 368 13.05 -15.99 -3.88
C CYS A 368 13.05 -16.43 -5.35
N LEU A 369 11.89 -16.80 -5.89
CA LEU A 369 11.76 -17.21 -7.28
C LEU A 369 12.17 -16.09 -8.24
N ALA A 370 11.71 -14.86 -8.01
CA ALA A 370 12.08 -13.70 -8.81
C ALA A 370 13.60 -13.45 -8.77
N GLY A 371 14.21 -13.56 -7.58
CA GLY A 371 15.66 -13.43 -7.42
C GLY A 371 16.42 -14.50 -8.20
N HIS A 372 16.02 -15.76 -8.12
CA HIS A 372 16.65 -16.85 -8.89
C HIS A 372 16.47 -16.68 -10.40
N ILE A 373 15.27 -16.31 -10.86
CA ILE A 373 15.02 -16.06 -12.30
C ILE A 373 15.91 -14.90 -12.78
N ALA A 374 15.93 -13.76 -12.05
CA ALA A 374 16.74 -12.61 -12.44
C ALA A 374 18.24 -12.95 -12.48
N ARG A 375 18.74 -13.72 -11.51
CA ARG A 375 20.12 -14.21 -11.48
C ARG A 375 20.44 -15.07 -12.71
N LEU A 376 19.55 -15.99 -13.03
CA LEU A 376 19.73 -16.88 -14.17
C LEU A 376 19.60 -16.16 -15.53
N MET A 377 18.84 -15.08 -15.63
CA MET A 377 18.61 -14.30 -16.85
C MET A 377 19.58 -13.11 -17.00
N ALA A 378 20.45 -12.89 -16.02
CA ALA A 378 21.39 -11.78 -16.05
C ALA A 378 22.40 -11.93 -17.22
N PRO A 379 22.51 -10.93 -18.11
CA PRO A 379 23.52 -10.92 -19.16
C PRO A 379 24.91 -10.63 -18.56
N PHE A 380 25.96 -10.93 -19.31
CA PHE A 380 27.35 -10.73 -18.86
C PHE A 380 27.73 -9.28 -18.56
N SER A 381 26.94 -8.32 -19.02
CA SER A 381 27.18 -6.88 -18.79
C SER A 381 26.90 -6.44 -17.35
N ILE A 382 26.28 -7.29 -16.53
CA ILE A 382 25.93 -6.99 -15.14
C ILE A 382 26.27 -8.17 -14.22
N HIS A 383 26.40 -7.87 -12.94
CA HIS A 383 26.51 -8.91 -11.91
C HIS A 383 25.17 -9.63 -11.71
N ASP A 384 25.16 -10.94 -11.80
CA ASP A 384 23.97 -11.77 -11.64
C ASP A 384 23.38 -11.67 -10.22
N GLU A 385 24.20 -11.50 -9.20
CA GLU A 385 23.78 -11.26 -7.82
C GLU A 385 23.10 -9.89 -7.64
N GLU A 386 23.56 -8.83 -8.34
CA GLU A 386 22.89 -7.53 -8.32
C GLU A 386 21.49 -7.63 -8.91
N ALA A 387 21.32 -8.37 -10.01
CA ALA A 387 20.02 -8.62 -10.60
C ALA A 387 19.09 -9.39 -9.65
N ALA A 388 19.62 -10.40 -8.93
CA ALA A 388 18.87 -11.14 -7.92
C ALA A 388 18.39 -10.24 -6.79
N VAL A 389 19.30 -9.47 -6.18
CA VAL A 389 18.98 -8.55 -5.06
C VAL A 389 17.99 -7.48 -5.50
N ALA A 390 18.15 -6.92 -6.70
CA ALA A 390 17.22 -5.93 -7.25
C ALA A 390 15.81 -6.52 -7.43
N ALA A 391 15.71 -7.72 -8.00
CA ALA A 391 14.44 -8.41 -8.18
C ALA A 391 13.73 -8.69 -6.84
N MET A 392 14.47 -9.16 -5.84
CA MET A 392 13.95 -9.34 -4.48
C MET A 392 13.50 -8.01 -3.86
N SER A 393 14.27 -6.94 -4.08
CA SER A 393 13.99 -5.62 -3.53
C SER A 393 12.76 -4.94 -4.15
N GLN A 394 12.37 -5.29 -5.37
CA GLN A 394 11.10 -4.86 -5.97
C GLN A 394 9.86 -5.40 -5.22
N ARG A 395 10.01 -6.47 -4.43
CA ARG A 395 8.94 -7.04 -3.60
C ARG A 395 9.02 -6.63 -2.11
N LEU A 396 10.09 -5.94 -1.71
CA LEU A 396 10.36 -5.60 -0.32
C LEU A 396 9.21 -4.83 0.33
N GLY A 397 8.69 -3.78 -0.33
CA GLY A 397 7.62 -2.96 0.21
C GLY A 397 6.37 -3.77 0.56
N TRP A 398 5.96 -4.67 -0.32
CA TRP A 398 4.80 -5.54 -0.06
C TRP A 398 5.07 -6.58 1.03
N LEU A 399 6.26 -7.17 1.06
CA LEU A 399 6.67 -8.08 2.14
C LEU A 399 6.65 -7.41 3.51
N LEU A 400 7.12 -6.18 3.60
CA LEU A 400 7.08 -5.40 4.84
C LEU A 400 5.64 -5.10 5.26
N VAL A 401 4.76 -4.78 4.33
CA VAL A 401 3.32 -4.57 4.62
C VAL A 401 2.68 -5.85 5.12
N LEU A 402 2.92 -6.99 4.47
CA LEU A 402 2.38 -8.29 4.90
C LEU A 402 2.81 -8.67 6.32
N TYR A 403 4.07 -8.39 6.68
CA TYR A 403 4.60 -8.76 7.99
C TYR A 403 4.24 -7.76 9.09
N HIS A 404 4.38 -6.44 8.84
CA HIS A 404 4.20 -5.40 9.85
C HIS A 404 2.78 -4.85 9.96
N PHE A 405 1.97 -4.97 8.89
CA PHE A 405 0.62 -4.42 8.76
C PHE A 405 -0.37 -5.46 8.22
N PRO A 406 -0.57 -6.60 8.90
CA PRO A 406 -1.34 -7.73 8.37
C PRO A 406 -2.83 -7.40 8.13
N GLU A 407 -3.42 -6.51 8.93
CA GLU A 407 -4.82 -6.10 8.76
C GLU A 407 -5.00 -5.26 7.50
N GLU A 408 -4.11 -4.30 7.28
CA GLU A 408 -4.07 -3.48 6.06
C GLU A 408 -3.75 -4.35 4.83
N ALA A 409 -2.82 -5.29 4.96
CA ALA A 409 -2.50 -6.25 3.91
C ALA A 409 -3.73 -7.09 3.50
N ALA A 410 -4.52 -7.56 4.47
CA ALA A 410 -5.76 -8.29 4.20
C ALA A 410 -6.80 -7.42 3.48
N GLN A 411 -6.86 -6.11 3.77
CA GLN A 411 -7.72 -5.18 3.03
C GLN A 411 -7.25 -4.96 1.60
N VAL A 412 -5.94 -4.77 1.39
CA VAL A 412 -5.34 -4.68 0.05
C VAL A 412 -5.68 -5.92 -0.77
N GLN A 413 -5.45 -7.10 -0.23
CA GLN A 413 -5.75 -8.38 -0.90
C GLN A 413 -7.22 -8.52 -1.27
N ARG A 414 -8.14 -8.07 -0.42
CA ARG A 414 -9.57 -8.07 -0.71
C ARG A 414 -9.93 -7.15 -1.88
N LEU A 415 -9.32 -5.98 -1.98
CA LEU A 415 -9.53 -5.06 -3.09
C LEU A 415 -9.00 -5.59 -4.43
N MET A 416 -7.98 -6.44 -4.38
CA MET A 416 -7.41 -7.10 -5.56
C MET A 416 -8.28 -8.23 -6.09
N GLN A 417 -9.20 -8.76 -5.29
CA GLN A 417 -10.07 -9.85 -5.74
C GLN A 417 -11.09 -9.38 -6.80
N PRO A 418 -11.35 -10.19 -7.83
CA PRO A 418 -12.37 -9.88 -8.82
C PRO A 418 -13.75 -9.70 -8.19
N GLY A 419 -14.53 -8.77 -8.73
CA GLY A 419 -15.89 -8.46 -8.33
C GLY A 419 -16.95 -9.32 -8.97
N PRO A 420 -18.20 -9.33 -8.41
CA PRO A 420 -19.34 -9.89 -9.13
C PRO A 420 -19.52 -9.17 -10.47
N PRO A 421 -20.07 -9.84 -11.48
CA PRO A 421 -20.34 -9.23 -12.77
C PRO A 421 -21.30 -8.03 -12.62
N ALA A 422 -21.08 -7.00 -13.42
CA ALA A 422 -21.91 -5.79 -13.40
C ALA A 422 -23.36 -6.03 -13.91
N SER A 423 -23.57 -7.13 -14.64
CA SER A 423 -24.88 -7.57 -15.14
C SER A 423 -24.99 -9.10 -15.03
N ALA A 424 -26.23 -9.61 -14.96
CA ALA A 424 -26.47 -11.06 -14.93
C ALA A 424 -25.88 -11.71 -16.20
N GLY A 425 -24.93 -12.66 -16.01
CA GLY A 425 -24.22 -13.33 -17.11
C GLY A 425 -23.01 -12.59 -17.68
N GLY A 426 -22.63 -11.44 -17.14
CA GLY A 426 -21.43 -10.70 -17.53
C GLY A 426 -20.14 -11.28 -16.94
N ALA A 427 -18.99 -10.86 -17.46
CA ALA A 427 -17.68 -11.19 -16.86
C ALA A 427 -17.50 -10.53 -15.48
N PRO A 428 -16.77 -11.18 -14.54
CA PRO A 428 -16.44 -10.56 -13.27
C PRO A 428 -15.72 -9.24 -13.45
N THR A 429 -16.06 -8.24 -12.64
CA THR A 429 -15.32 -6.97 -12.65
C THR A 429 -13.90 -7.20 -12.15
N PRO A 430 -12.87 -6.67 -12.85
CA PRO A 430 -11.49 -6.85 -12.40
C PRO A 430 -11.27 -6.21 -11.03
N GLY A 431 -10.44 -6.86 -10.19
CA GLY A 431 -9.97 -6.27 -8.95
C GLY A 431 -9.02 -5.11 -9.21
N MET A 432 -8.63 -4.40 -8.15
CA MET A 432 -7.60 -3.35 -8.23
C MET A 432 -6.21 -3.97 -8.43
N SER A 433 -5.28 -3.21 -9.04
CA SER A 433 -3.87 -3.59 -8.99
C SER A 433 -3.33 -3.49 -7.56
N LEU A 434 -2.22 -4.17 -7.26
CA LEU A 434 -1.57 -4.12 -5.95
C LEU A 434 -1.21 -2.68 -5.56
N GLU A 435 -0.63 -1.91 -6.49
CA GLU A 435 -0.21 -0.53 -6.26
C GLU A 435 -1.42 0.38 -5.96
N ALA A 436 -2.48 0.25 -6.74
CA ALA A 436 -3.70 1.03 -6.54
C ALA A 436 -4.38 0.68 -5.21
N ALA A 437 -4.45 -0.60 -4.86
CA ALA A 437 -5.03 -1.08 -3.62
C ALA A 437 -4.19 -0.65 -2.40
N ALA A 438 -2.86 -0.77 -2.47
CA ALA A 438 -1.95 -0.32 -1.41
C ALA A 438 -2.02 1.19 -1.22
N GLY A 439 -2.02 1.98 -2.31
CA GLY A 439 -2.21 3.43 -2.25
C GLY A 439 -3.52 3.82 -1.58
N ALA A 440 -4.63 3.11 -1.89
CA ALA A 440 -5.94 3.37 -1.31
C ALA A 440 -6.06 2.97 0.17
N VAL A 441 -5.31 1.95 0.63
CA VAL A 441 -5.38 1.46 2.02
C VAL A 441 -4.35 2.11 2.92
N LEU A 442 -3.11 2.24 2.44
CA LEU A 442 -1.96 2.69 3.24
C LEU A 442 -1.62 4.16 3.01
N GLY A 443 -2.09 4.75 1.91
CA GLY A 443 -1.71 6.10 1.51
C GLY A 443 -0.28 6.25 1.01
N ILE A 444 0.43 5.14 0.77
CA ILE A 444 1.83 5.11 0.32
C ILE A 444 1.99 4.26 -0.94
N ASN A 445 3.02 4.58 -1.72
CA ASN A 445 3.45 3.74 -2.84
C ASN A 445 4.44 2.68 -2.33
N LEU A 446 4.27 1.42 -2.73
CA LEU A 446 5.12 0.30 -2.29
C LEU A 446 6.57 0.43 -2.78
N ASP A 447 6.77 0.98 -3.97
CA ASP A 447 8.11 1.18 -4.54
C ASP A 447 8.88 2.27 -3.78
N ASP A 448 8.18 3.36 -3.40
CA ASP A 448 8.77 4.41 -2.59
C ASP A 448 9.06 3.91 -1.17
N LEU A 449 8.21 3.04 -0.62
CA LEU A 449 8.48 2.36 0.66
C LEU A 449 9.73 1.48 0.57
N SER A 450 9.85 0.64 -0.48
CA SER A 450 11.04 -0.17 -0.73
C SER A 450 12.30 0.69 -0.80
N ALA A 451 12.26 1.73 -1.64
CA ALA A 451 13.41 2.63 -1.83
C ALA A 451 13.82 3.36 -0.55
N ALA A 452 12.84 3.82 0.24
CA ALA A 452 13.10 4.51 1.51
C ALA A 452 13.75 3.58 2.54
N VAL A 453 13.29 2.33 2.65
CA VAL A 453 13.85 1.33 3.57
C VAL A 453 15.27 0.93 3.14
N LEU A 454 15.50 0.66 1.85
CA LEU A 454 16.83 0.34 1.33
C LEU A 454 17.83 1.49 1.55
N LYS A 455 17.38 2.73 1.36
CA LYS A 455 18.18 3.94 1.66
C LYS A 455 18.47 4.08 3.15
N HIS A 456 17.48 3.82 4.01
CA HIS A 456 17.67 3.82 5.46
C HIS A 456 18.70 2.76 5.92
N TRP A 457 18.75 1.61 5.24
CA TRP A 457 19.76 0.58 5.49
C TRP A 457 21.13 0.90 4.91
N GLY A 458 21.29 2.03 4.23
CA GLY A 458 22.55 2.46 3.62
C GLY A 458 22.95 1.66 2.37
N LEU A 459 22.00 0.99 1.70
CA LEU A 459 22.31 0.25 0.48
C LEU A 459 22.67 1.21 -0.66
N HIS A 460 23.50 0.70 -1.58
CA HIS A 460 24.02 1.46 -2.70
C HIS A 460 22.88 1.92 -3.66
N GLU A 461 23.06 3.11 -4.25
CA GLU A 461 22.06 3.75 -5.12
C GLU A 461 21.66 2.88 -6.33
N ARG A 462 22.58 2.05 -6.86
CA ARG A 462 22.30 1.08 -7.93
C ARG A 462 21.22 0.08 -7.53
N LEU A 463 21.28 -0.47 -6.32
CA LEU A 463 20.27 -1.40 -5.81
C LEU A 463 18.95 -0.69 -5.57
N ILE A 464 18.97 0.56 -5.07
CA ILE A 464 17.77 1.37 -4.85
C ILE A 464 17.07 1.66 -6.19
N LYS A 465 17.82 2.00 -7.24
CA LYS A 465 17.26 2.18 -8.60
C LYS A 465 16.71 0.87 -9.17
N GLY A 466 17.43 -0.23 -9.00
CA GLY A 466 17.01 -1.57 -9.43
C GLY A 466 15.74 -2.07 -8.73
N ALA A 467 15.50 -1.61 -7.50
CA ALA A 467 14.32 -1.94 -6.70
C ALA A 467 13.01 -1.28 -7.21
N ARG A 468 13.08 -0.35 -8.16
CA ARG A 468 11.90 0.25 -8.78
C ARG A 468 11.47 -0.57 -10.01
N PRO A 469 10.32 -1.26 -10.00
CA PRO A 469 9.88 -2.06 -11.14
C PRO A 469 9.60 -1.19 -12.36
N LEU A 470 9.57 -1.82 -13.54
CA LEU A 470 9.14 -1.16 -14.76
C LEU A 470 7.61 -1.14 -14.82
N PRO A 471 6.99 -0.02 -15.25
CA PRO A 471 5.54 0.06 -15.37
C PRO A 471 5.02 -0.99 -16.38
N LEU A 472 3.97 -1.74 -15.99
CA LEU A 472 3.43 -2.85 -16.79
C LEU A 472 2.86 -2.40 -18.16
N ASN A 473 2.37 -1.18 -18.25
CA ASN A 473 1.66 -0.66 -19.43
C ASN A 473 2.57 0.09 -20.41
N THR A 474 3.89 0.10 -20.19
CA THR A 474 4.85 0.78 -21.07
C THR A 474 5.76 -0.20 -21.77
N PRO A 475 6.10 0.04 -23.05
CA PRO A 475 7.10 -0.75 -23.75
C PRO A 475 8.47 -0.62 -23.06
N VAL A 476 9.15 -1.75 -22.88
CA VAL A 476 10.51 -1.77 -22.30
C VAL A 476 11.50 -1.31 -23.37
N ARG A 477 12.25 -0.25 -23.08
CA ARG A 477 13.30 0.28 -23.95
C ARG A 477 14.59 -0.51 -23.75
N HIS A 478 15.46 -0.49 -24.77
CA HIS A 478 16.81 -1.06 -24.64
C HIS A 478 17.57 -0.32 -23.52
N PRO A 479 18.15 -1.03 -22.54
CA PRO A 479 18.87 -0.40 -21.44
C PRO A 479 20.15 0.30 -21.97
N GLY A 480 20.36 1.54 -21.55
CA GLY A 480 21.54 2.33 -21.93
C GLY A 480 22.70 2.20 -20.96
N THR A 481 22.42 1.73 -19.74
CA THR A 481 23.42 1.61 -18.66
C THR A 481 23.34 0.23 -18.01
N PRO A 482 24.40 -0.23 -17.30
CA PRO A 482 24.34 -1.46 -16.50
C PRO A 482 23.23 -1.41 -15.44
N GLU A 483 22.98 -0.26 -14.82
CA GLU A 483 21.92 -0.07 -13.82
C GLU A 483 20.53 -0.27 -14.45
N ASP A 484 20.30 0.27 -15.66
CA ASP A 484 19.04 0.05 -16.38
C ASP A 484 18.88 -1.43 -16.73
N THR A 485 19.97 -2.12 -17.08
CA THR A 485 19.97 -3.56 -17.37
C THR A 485 19.58 -4.35 -16.12
N VAL A 486 20.14 -4.04 -14.95
CA VAL A 486 19.75 -4.66 -13.67
C VAL A 486 18.26 -4.48 -13.41
N ARG A 487 17.73 -3.28 -13.59
CA ARG A 487 16.31 -2.97 -13.40
C ARG A 487 15.42 -3.74 -14.37
N VAL A 488 15.79 -3.83 -15.65
CA VAL A 488 15.06 -4.57 -16.70
C VAL A 488 15.00 -6.05 -16.36
N VAL A 489 16.15 -6.65 -16.01
CA VAL A 489 16.25 -8.08 -15.64
C VAL A 489 15.48 -8.38 -14.35
N ALA A 490 15.59 -7.51 -13.36
CA ALA A 490 14.83 -7.64 -12.10
C ALA A 490 13.31 -7.61 -12.33
N SER A 491 12.83 -6.71 -13.19
CA SER A 491 11.41 -6.61 -13.52
C SER A 491 10.91 -7.83 -14.30
N LEU A 492 11.70 -8.33 -15.27
CA LEU A 492 11.41 -9.60 -15.96
C LEU A 492 11.31 -10.76 -14.95
N GLY A 493 12.27 -10.88 -14.02
CA GLY A 493 12.27 -11.90 -12.98
C GLY A 493 10.98 -11.90 -12.16
N ASN A 494 10.49 -10.71 -11.81
CA ASN A 494 9.23 -10.55 -11.06
C ASN A 494 7.99 -10.87 -11.89
N GLU A 495 7.94 -10.50 -13.16
CA GLU A 495 6.82 -10.84 -14.05
C GLU A 495 6.74 -12.35 -14.28
N LEU A 496 7.87 -13.01 -14.57
CA LEU A 496 7.91 -14.47 -14.73
C LEU A 496 7.57 -15.21 -13.43
N ALA A 497 8.09 -14.76 -12.28
CA ALA A 497 7.74 -15.34 -10.98
C ALA A 497 6.23 -15.25 -10.71
N SER A 498 5.60 -14.14 -11.07
CA SER A 498 4.16 -13.96 -10.90
C SER A 498 3.34 -14.92 -11.78
N CYS A 499 3.86 -15.31 -12.96
CA CYS A 499 3.23 -16.32 -13.82
C CYS A 499 3.15 -17.69 -13.16
N ALA A 500 4.10 -18.05 -12.28
CA ALA A 500 4.13 -19.36 -11.62
C ALA A 500 2.90 -19.63 -10.71
N ARG A 501 2.19 -18.57 -10.29
CA ARG A 501 0.96 -18.70 -9.47
C ARG A 501 -0.33 -18.82 -10.26
N LEU A 502 -0.27 -18.60 -11.56
CA LEU A 502 -1.44 -18.74 -12.41
C LEU A 502 -1.81 -20.23 -12.60
N PRO A 503 -3.07 -20.54 -12.84
CA PRO A 503 -3.47 -21.88 -13.28
C PRO A 503 -2.67 -22.29 -14.51
N THR A 504 -2.29 -23.56 -14.60
CA THR A 504 -1.41 -24.11 -15.66
C THR A 504 -1.86 -23.71 -17.07
N GLU A 505 -3.16 -23.67 -17.31
CA GLU A 505 -3.76 -23.27 -18.59
C GLU A 505 -3.44 -21.83 -18.99
N LYS A 506 -3.24 -20.93 -18.02
CA LYS A 506 -2.97 -19.51 -18.22
C LYS A 506 -1.48 -19.16 -18.17
N GLN A 507 -0.65 -20.06 -17.62
CA GLN A 507 0.78 -19.81 -17.43
C GLN A 507 1.50 -19.55 -18.76
N SER A 508 1.29 -20.41 -19.76
CA SER A 508 1.95 -20.30 -21.07
C SER A 508 1.64 -18.96 -21.76
N ALA A 509 0.38 -18.53 -21.74
CA ALA A 509 -0.01 -17.23 -22.31
C ALA A 509 0.61 -16.05 -21.54
N ALA A 510 0.65 -16.12 -20.20
CA ALA A 510 1.23 -15.08 -19.36
C ALA A 510 2.75 -14.97 -19.55
N ILE A 511 3.46 -16.08 -19.62
CA ILE A 511 4.90 -16.12 -19.92
C ILE A 511 5.17 -15.53 -21.30
N HIS A 512 4.33 -15.85 -22.28
CA HIS A 512 4.48 -15.29 -23.63
C HIS A 512 4.25 -13.77 -23.64
N GLN A 513 3.30 -13.25 -22.90
CA GLN A 513 3.09 -11.80 -22.75
C GLN A 513 4.30 -11.11 -22.09
N ALA A 514 4.82 -11.68 -20.99
CA ALA A 514 6.03 -11.18 -20.36
C ALA A 514 7.21 -11.20 -21.36
N TYR A 515 7.43 -12.33 -22.06
CA TYR A 515 8.45 -12.45 -23.08
C TYR A 515 8.38 -11.32 -24.14
N LEU A 516 7.20 -11.03 -24.70
CA LEU A 516 7.02 -10.02 -25.75
C LEU A 516 7.48 -8.61 -25.31
N ARG A 517 7.41 -8.30 -24.03
CA ARG A 517 7.87 -7.01 -23.49
C ARG A 517 9.39 -6.91 -23.44
N TYR A 518 10.08 -8.03 -23.19
CA TYR A 518 11.53 -8.05 -22.92
C TYR A 518 12.37 -8.64 -24.06
N VAL A 519 11.74 -9.18 -25.11
CA VAL A 519 12.45 -9.82 -26.23
C VAL A 519 13.49 -8.90 -26.88
N ARG A 520 13.11 -7.65 -27.15
CA ARG A 520 14.01 -6.68 -27.80
C ARG A 520 15.15 -6.21 -26.89
N PRO A 521 14.86 -5.72 -25.66
CA PRO A 521 15.91 -5.20 -24.78
C PRO A 521 16.90 -6.25 -24.27
N LEU A 522 16.50 -7.52 -24.14
CA LEU A 522 17.34 -8.58 -23.60
C LEU A 522 17.68 -9.69 -24.60
N GLN A 523 17.18 -9.60 -25.86
CA GLN A 523 17.42 -10.58 -26.94
C GLN A 523 17.07 -12.02 -26.55
N LEU A 524 15.95 -12.20 -25.84
CA LEU A 524 15.50 -13.47 -25.29
C LEU A 524 14.74 -14.33 -26.31
N THR A 525 14.67 -15.63 -26.03
CA THR A 525 13.76 -16.56 -26.70
C THR A 525 12.64 -17.01 -25.74
N PRO A 526 11.45 -17.39 -26.26
CA PRO A 526 10.37 -17.88 -25.41
C PRO A 526 10.76 -19.13 -24.60
N LYS A 527 11.59 -19.99 -25.19
CA LYS A 527 12.08 -21.23 -24.56
C LYS A 527 12.98 -20.91 -23.35
N GLU A 528 13.82 -19.89 -23.44
CA GLU A 528 14.67 -19.48 -22.32
C GLU A 528 13.84 -19.03 -21.12
N CYS A 529 12.77 -18.29 -21.31
CA CYS A 529 11.88 -17.89 -20.22
C CYS A 529 11.27 -19.09 -19.49
N VAL A 530 10.74 -20.08 -20.23
CA VAL A 530 10.14 -21.28 -19.66
C VAL A 530 11.19 -22.14 -18.95
N ILE A 531 12.31 -22.44 -19.59
CA ILE A 531 13.40 -23.24 -19.01
C ILE A 531 13.97 -22.57 -17.77
N THR A 532 14.13 -21.26 -17.78
CA THR A 532 14.65 -20.52 -16.62
C THR A 532 13.71 -20.56 -15.45
N MET A 533 12.42 -20.37 -15.68
CA MET A 533 11.40 -20.43 -14.64
C MET A 533 11.35 -21.83 -14.00
N ASP A 534 11.33 -22.90 -14.81
CA ASP A 534 11.33 -24.28 -14.33
C ASP A 534 12.61 -24.61 -13.53
N HIS A 535 13.77 -24.16 -14.03
CA HIS A 535 15.05 -24.34 -13.32
C HIS A 535 15.05 -23.59 -11.98
N ALA A 536 14.59 -22.34 -11.93
CA ALA A 536 14.51 -21.56 -10.70
C ALA A 536 13.59 -22.22 -9.66
N MET A 537 12.44 -22.77 -10.09
CA MET A 537 11.54 -23.52 -9.22
C MET A 537 12.21 -24.78 -8.63
N ARG A 538 12.92 -25.56 -9.45
CA ARG A 538 13.67 -26.74 -8.97
C ARG A 538 14.74 -26.37 -7.95
N LEU A 539 15.49 -25.29 -8.19
CA LEU A 539 16.49 -24.79 -7.24
C LEU A 539 15.87 -24.44 -5.88
N LEU A 540 14.69 -23.80 -5.88
CA LEU A 540 13.98 -23.49 -4.64
C LEU A 540 13.46 -24.70 -3.90
N GLU A 541 12.98 -25.73 -4.62
CA GLU A 541 12.47 -26.97 -4.06
C GLU A 541 13.58 -27.93 -3.61
N GLY A 542 14.85 -27.62 -3.87
CA GLY A 542 16.00 -28.48 -3.55
C GLY A 542 16.07 -29.74 -4.40
N ARG A 543 15.38 -29.76 -5.56
CA ARG A 543 15.48 -30.86 -6.53
C ARG A 543 16.75 -30.71 -7.36
N GLN A 544 17.46 -31.81 -7.60
CA GLN A 544 18.65 -31.80 -8.45
C GLN A 544 18.30 -31.30 -9.84
N THR A 545 19.07 -30.34 -10.32
CA THR A 545 19.00 -29.82 -11.68
C THR A 545 19.58 -30.82 -12.65
N ASP A 546 18.92 -30.97 -13.80
CA ASP A 546 19.41 -31.82 -14.89
C ASP A 546 20.78 -31.29 -15.35
N PRO A 547 21.86 -32.11 -15.29
CA PRO A 547 23.21 -31.67 -15.69
C PRO A 547 23.30 -31.14 -17.13
N GLU A 548 22.45 -31.66 -18.02
CA GLU A 548 22.37 -31.18 -19.42
C GLU A 548 21.88 -29.72 -19.52
N VAL A 549 20.91 -29.32 -18.72
CA VAL A 549 20.38 -27.95 -18.68
C VAL A 549 21.42 -26.97 -18.17
N VAL A 550 22.24 -27.37 -17.17
CA VAL A 550 23.35 -26.58 -16.67
C VAL A 550 24.44 -26.44 -17.71
N ALA A 551 24.79 -27.53 -18.43
CA ALA A 551 25.79 -27.53 -19.49
C ALA A 551 25.36 -26.71 -20.71
N GLN A 552 24.11 -26.82 -21.15
CA GLN A 552 23.58 -26.02 -22.26
C GLN A 552 23.59 -24.52 -21.95
N ARG A 553 23.35 -24.13 -20.70
CA ARG A 553 23.42 -22.71 -20.27
C ARG A 553 24.85 -22.20 -20.20
N ALA A 554 25.76 -23.01 -19.68
CA ALA A 554 27.16 -22.66 -19.68
C ALA A 554 27.69 -22.46 -21.11
N ALA A 555 27.28 -23.31 -22.04
CA ALA A 555 27.62 -23.20 -23.46
C ALA A 555 26.99 -21.95 -24.11
N ALA A 556 25.71 -21.68 -23.88
CA ALA A 556 25.03 -20.48 -24.41
C ALA A 556 25.62 -19.18 -23.84
N ARG A 557 25.98 -19.18 -22.56
CA ARG A 557 26.70 -18.07 -21.92
C ARG A 557 28.08 -17.85 -22.57
N ALA A 558 28.84 -18.91 -22.76
CA ALA A 558 30.15 -18.82 -23.40
C ALA A 558 30.05 -18.29 -24.83
N GLU A 559 29.05 -18.72 -25.61
CA GLU A 559 28.80 -18.24 -26.98
C GLU A 559 28.38 -16.75 -27.00
N ALA A 560 27.52 -16.33 -26.11
CA ALA A 560 27.12 -14.92 -25.98
C ALA A 560 28.31 -14.04 -25.55
N ALA A 561 29.16 -14.51 -24.63
CA ALA A 561 30.41 -13.82 -24.26
C ALA A 561 31.37 -13.67 -25.44
N ALA A 562 31.54 -14.73 -26.24
CA ALA A 562 32.38 -14.71 -27.41
C ALA A 562 31.87 -13.72 -28.47
N LYS A 563 30.56 -13.67 -28.69
CA LYS A 563 29.92 -12.68 -29.60
C LYS A 563 30.07 -11.25 -29.08
N ALA A 564 29.89 -11.00 -27.80
CA ALA A 564 30.06 -9.67 -27.21
C ALA A 564 31.53 -9.22 -27.28
N ALA A 565 32.49 -10.12 -27.04
CA ALA A 565 33.91 -9.84 -27.19
C ALA A 565 34.30 -9.56 -28.65
N ALA A 566 33.74 -10.29 -29.60
CA ALA A 566 33.97 -10.06 -31.04
C ALA A 566 33.42 -8.69 -31.49
N GLN A 567 32.23 -8.31 -31.07
CA GLN A 567 31.66 -6.99 -31.36
C GLN A 567 32.44 -5.84 -30.71
N ALA A 568 32.92 -6.03 -29.50
CA ALA A 568 33.77 -5.04 -28.82
C ALA A 568 35.12 -4.88 -29.54
N ALA A 569 35.69 -5.95 -30.10
CA ALA A 569 36.90 -5.93 -30.89
C ALA A 569 36.71 -5.25 -32.27
N GLU A 570 35.56 -5.45 -32.92
CA GLU A 570 35.21 -4.75 -34.16
C GLU A 570 35.05 -3.24 -33.96
N LEU A 571 34.36 -2.83 -32.89
CA LEU A 571 34.22 -1.42 -32.51
C LEU A 571 35.55 -0.76 -32.14
N ALA A 572 36.47 -1.48 -31.50
CA ALA A 572 37.80 -0.99 -31.19
C ALA A 572 38.73 -0.92 -32.42
N GLY A 573 38.51 -1.80 -33.43
CA GLY A 573 39.26 -1.80 -34.67
C GLY A 573 38.91 -0.64 -35.59
N ASP A 574 37.69 -0.16 -35.58
CA ASP A 574 37.18 0.94 -36.43
C ASP A 574 37.62 2.35 -35.96
N THR A 575 38.10 2.46 -34.71
CA THR A 575 38.61 3.73 -34.14
C THR A 575 40.11 3.97 -34.46
N SER A 576 40.82 3.00 -35.08
CA SER A 576 42.26 3.14 -35.39
C SER A 576 42.58 3.59 -36.81
N ALA A 577 41.58 3.81 -37.67
CA ALA A 577 41.75 4.27 -39.05
C ALA A 577 41.27 5.73 -39.23
N GLY A 578 41.94 6.67 -38.57
CA GLY A 578 41.82 8.10 -38.86
C GLY A 578 43.04 8.55 -39.71
N PRO A 579 42.87 9.33 -40.80
CA PRO A 579 43.94 9.61 -41.72
C PRO A 579 44.92 10.64 -41.18
N VAL A 580 46.18 10.22 -41.14
CA VAL A 580 47.31 11.17 -41.19
C VAL A 580 47.48 11.57 -42.64
N SER A 581 47.16 12.81 -43.00
CA SER A 581 47.74 13.45 -44.17
C SER A 581 47.64 14.95 -44.10
N ALA A 582 48.84 15.53 -44.17
CA ALA A 582 49.30 16.78 -44.72
C ALA A 582 48.76 18.09 -44.18
#